data_b4f1f160f2535098899dc77b67e31fcd
#
_entry.id   b4f1f160f2535098899dc77b67e31fcd
#
_cell.length_a   1.000
_cell.length_b   1.000
_cell.length_c   1.000
_cell.angle_alpha   90.00
_cell.angle_beta   90.00
_cell.angle_gamma   90.00
#
_symmetry.space_group_name_H-M   'P 1'
#
loop_
_entity.id
_entity.type
_entity.pdbx_description
1 polymer ?
#
loop_
_entity_poly.entity_id
_entity_poly.type
_entity_poly.pdbx_seq_one_letter_code
_entity_poly.pdbx_strand_id
1 'polypeptide(L)'
;MRRLARLWFIAFTVLRFGLDEVALQSFRQPWVRLLVRIVTVGRDLQAPRGERLRQALERLGPIFVKFGQVLSTRRDLVPQDLADELARLQDRVPPFPAAQSASLVERALGRPLDAIFERFDAEPVASASIAQVHFARLRSDLPGRSGGAYAGREVAVKVLRPGMQAAIERDLDLLHTLARWVERFSADGRRLKPREVVAEFDTHLHDELDLVREAANATQLRRNMQDLGLVMVPEMVWDLCTPTVIVMERMNGLPIGQVQRLREAGVDFKKLARDGVTIFFTQVFRDGFFHADMHPGNIQVSLDPATFGRYIALDFGIIGTLTELDKDYLAQNFIAFFRRDYKRVAELHLESGWVPPDTRIDSLESAIRAVCEPQFERPLKDISLGQVLLRLFQTSRRFNVEIQPQLVLLQKTLLNIEGLGRELDPDLDLWTTAKPFLERWMNEQVGWRAFADRFKAEAPRYAHLLPELPRLVHAALKRPPERDPAVLLALLAEQRRTNRLLQALVWGALGFLLGMVLARAWLTP
;
A
#
# COMPACT_ATOMS: atom_id res chain seq x y z
N MET A 1 23.90 7.07 -29.82
CA MET A 1 24.32 8.41 -29.33
C MET A 1 23.49 8.90 -28.13
N ARG A 2 22.16 8.90 -28.15
CA ARG A 2 21.31 9.40 -27.03
C ARG A 2 21.54 8.68 -25.69
N ARG A 3 21.76 7.33 -25.68
CA ARG A 3 22.04 6.55 -24.44
C ARG A 3 23.38 6.94 -23.80
N LEU A 4 24.44 7.11 -24.59
CA LEU A 4 25.74 7.52 -24.10
C LEU A 4 25.71 8.93 -23.51
N ALA A 5 25.03 9.88 -24.17
CA ALA A 5 24.85 11.23 -23.66
C ALA A 5 24.08 11.24 -22.32
N ARG A 6 23.06 10.37 -22.17
CA ARG A 6 22.29 10.24 -20.92
C ARG A 6 23.14 9.64 -19.80
N LEU A 7 23.94 8.60 -20.09
CA LEU A 7 24.91 8.03 -19.14
C LEU A 7 25.92 9.08 -18.67
N TRP A 8 26.48 9.86 -19.60
CA TRP A 8 27.37 10.96 -19.28
C TRP A 8 26.70 12.01 -18.38
N PHE A 9 25.45 12.36 -18.65
CA PHE A 9 24.69 13.30 -17.83
C PHE A 9 24.46 12.76 -16.41
N ILE A 10 24.11 11.46 -16.27
CA ILE A 10 23.96 10.81 -14.96
C ILE A 10 25.31 10.79 -14.23
N ALA A 11 26.39 10.33 -14.88
CA ALA A 11 27.72 10.28 -14.30
C ALA A 11 28.19 11.67 -13.85
N PHE A 12 28.01 12.68 -14.69
CA PHE A 12 28.33 14.06 -14.36
C PHE A 12 27.52 14.57 -13.16
N THR A 13 26.23 14.25 -13.09
CA THR A 13 25.37 14.65 -11.96
C THR A 13 25.82 13.96 -10.67
N VAL A 14 26.07 12.64 -10.70
CA VAL A 14 26.62 11.89 -9.56
C VAL A 14 27.94 12.50 -9.04
N LEU A 15 28.85 12.82 -9.94
CA LEU A 15 30.12 13.45 -9.60
C LEU A 15 29.95 14.88 -9.04
N ARG A 16 29.10 15.69 -9.67
CA ARG A 16 28.84 17.07 -9.25
C ARG A 16 28.27 17.16 -7.83
N PHE A 17 27.35 16.27 -7.48
CA PHE A 17 26.72 16.23 -6.14
C PHE A 17 27.50 15.39 -5.12
N GLY A 18 28.69 14.88 -5.46
CA GLY A 18 29.54 14.14 -4.54
C GLY A 18 28.98 12.81 -4.07
N LEU A 19 28.13 12.17 -4.87
CA LEU A 19 27.57 10.85 -4.58
C LEU A 19 28.57 9.72 -4.89
N ASP A 20 29.66 10.05 -5.54
CA ASP A 20 30.80 9.18 -5.81
C ASP A 20 31.55 8.74 -4.53
N GLU A 21 31.41 9.44 -3.42
CA GLU A 21 32.00 9.03 -2.13
C GLU A 21 31.51 7.62 -1.72
N VAL A 22 30.26 7.28 -2.00
CA VAL A 22 29.70 5.96 -1.72
C VAL A 22 30.23 4.91 -2.68
N ALA A 23 30.34 5.27 -3.96
CA ALA A 23 30.85 4.37 -5.00
C ALA A 23 32.36 4.15 -4.85
N LEU A 24 33.13 5.20 -4.50
CA LEU A 24 34.58 5.15 -4.40
C LEU A 24 35.10 4.36 -3.20
N GLN A 25 34.39 4.33 -2.09
CA GLN A 25 34.74 3.46 -0.96
C GLN A 25 34.76 1.98 -1.37
N SER A 26 33.99 1.61 -2.39
CA SER A 26 33.90 0.25 -2.94
C SER A 26 35.00 -0.06 -3.97
N PHE A 27 35.59 0.97 -4.61
CA PHE A 27 36.67 0.78 -5.60
C PHE A 27 38.06 0.85 -4.95
N ARG A 28 38.75 -0.30 -4.90
CA ARG A 28 40.12 -0.42 -4.34
C ARG A 28 41.25 0.15 -5.22
N GLN A 29 40.96 0.56 -6.46
CA GLN A 29 41.97 0.93 -7.44
C GLN A 29 42.39 2.40 -7.30
N PRO A 30 43.68 2.71 -7.02
CA PRO A 30 44.15 4.07 -6.71
C PRO A 30 44.05 5.06 -7.90
N TRP A 31 44.14 4.59 -9.14
CA TRP A 31 44.04 5.43 -10.33
C TRP A 31 42.59 5.94 -10.54
N VAL A 32 41.56 5.17 -10.19
CA VAL A 32 40.15 5.60 -10.24
C VAL A 32 39.95 6.76 -9.27
N ARG A 33 40.48 6.65 -8.04
CA ARG A 33 40.39 7.70 -7.03
C ARG A 33 41.10 9.00 -7.49
N LEU A 34 42.22 8.87 -8.17
CA LEU A 34 42.96 10.03 -8.70
C LEU A 34 42.17 10.72 -9.81
N LEU A 35 41.62 9.97 -10.77
CA LEU A 35 40.80 10.51 -11.85
C LEU A 35 39.55 11.25 -11.32
N VAL A 36 38.84 10.66 -10.38
CA VAL A 36 37.67 11.28 -9.75
C VAL A 36 38.08 12.55 -9.01
N ARG A 37 39.22 12.54 -8.29
CA ARG A 37 39.73 13.72 -7.58
C ARG A 37 40.03 14.87 -8.51
N ILE A 38 40.54 14.60 -9.71
CA ILE A 38 40.81 15.60 -10.74
C ILE A 38 39.51 16.19 -11.31
N VAL A 39 38.52 15.33 -11.61
CA VAL A 39 37.23 15.75 -12.19
C VAL A 39 36.36 16.49 -11.19
N THR A 40 36.61 16.31 -9.89
CA THR A 40 35.78 16.87 -8.80
C THR A 40 36.41 18.10 -8.14
N VAL A 41 37.49 18.66 -8.69
CA VAL A 41 38.07 19.91 -8.21
C VAL A 41 37.08 21.06 -8.32
N GLY A 42 36.88 21.81 -7.23
CA GLY A 42 35.98 22.97 -7.19
C GLY A 42 34.50 22.67 -6.96
N ARG A 43 34.10 21.42 -6.59
CA ARG A 43 32.74 21.11 -6.18
C ARG A 43 32.49 21.58 -4.74
N ASP A 44 31.31 22.16 -4.52
CA ASP A 44 30.84 22.50 -3.17
C ASP A 44 30.09 21.32 -2.57
N LEU A 45 30.58 20.77 -1.46
CA LEU A 45 29.99 19.65 -0.73
C LEU A 45 29.49 20.06 0.67
N GLN A 46 29.17 21.33 0.88
CA GLN A 46 28.74 21.83 2.19
C GLN A 46 27.37 21.28 2.59
N ALA A 47 26.49 20.99 1.61
CA ALA A 47 25.18 20.42 1.90
C ALA A 47 25.26 18.98 2.43
N PRO A 48 24.38 18.59 3.37
CA PRO A 48 24.29 17.22 3.88
C PRO A 48 24.11 16.20 2.73
N ARG A 49 24.62 14.99 2.93
CA ARG A 49 24.61 13.93 1.92
C ARG A 49 23.21 13.62 1.38
N GLY A 50 22.18 13.60 2.26
CA GLY A 50 20.80 13.36 1.86
C GLY A 50 20.26 14.45 0.94
N GLU A 51 20.51 15.71 1.26
CA GLU A 51 20.12 16.85 0.45
C GLU A 51 20.78 16.82 -0.93
N ARG A 52 22.07 16.52 -1.00
CA ARG A 52 22.81 16.37 -2.26
C ARG A 52 22.22 15.25 -3.14
N LEU A 53 21.82 14.13 -2.52
CA LEU A 53 21.14 13.04 -3.22
C LEU A 53 19.78 13.49 -3.78
N ARG A 54 18.96 14.17 -2.98
CA ARG A 54 17.67 14.71 -3.39
C ARG A 54 17.83 15.65 -4.59
N GLN A 55 18.71 16.62 -4.50
CA GLN A 55 18.98 17.58 -5.58
C GLN A 55 19.51 16.90 -6.85
N ALA A 56 20.31 15.86 -6.72
CA ALA A 56 20.78 15.08 -7.86
C ALA A 56 19.62 14.37 -8.58
N LEU A 57 18.70 13.74 -7.82
CA LEU A 57 17.54 13.06 -8.39
C LEU A 57 16.58 14.05 -9.07
N GLU A 58 16.32 15.21 -8.45
CA GLU A 58 15.54 16.30 -9.05
C GLU A 58 16.12 16.76 -10.39
N ARG A 59 17.45 16.91 -10.46
CA ARG A 59 18.16 17.28 -11.69
C ARG A 59 18.11 16.19 -12.76
N LEU A 60 18.13 14.92 -12.36
CA LEU A 60 18.03 13.79 -13.28
C LEU A 60 16.65 13.65 -13.92
N GLY A 61 15.62 14.20 -13.29
CA GLY A 61 14.28 14.32 -13.82
C GLY A 61 13.25 13.38 -13.20
N PRO A 62 12.01 13.39 -13.72
CA PRO A 62 10.83 12.80 -13.05
C PRO A 62 10.98 11.32 -12.66
N ILE A 63 11.61 10.51 -13.49
CA ILE A 63 11.79 9.07 -13.25
C ILE A 63 12.72 8.84 -12.05
N PHE A 64 13.79 9.62 -11.93
CA PHE A 64 14.71 9.54 -10.79
C PHE A 64 14.08 10.12 -9.53
N VAL A 65 13.23 11.13 -9.64
CA VAL A 65 12.42 11.64 -8.52
C VAL A 65 11.51 10.53 -8.01
N LYS A 66 10.76 9.85 -8.88
CA LYS A 66 9.93 8.69 -8.54
C LYS A 66 10.73 7.56 -7.92
N PHE A 67 11.88 7.24 -8.48
CA PHE A 67 12.80 6.25 -7.91
C PHE A 67 13.23 6.62 -6.48
N GLY A 68 13.57 7.89 -6.26
CA GLY A 68 13.87 8.41 -4.93
C GLY A 68 12.70 8.33 -3.96
N GLN A 69 11.48 8.60 -4.43
CA GLN A 69 10.27 8.46 -3.63
C GLN A 69 10.02 7.00 -3.22
N VAL A 70 10.18 6.04 -4.14
CA VAL A 70 10.11 4.60 -3.82
C VAL A 70 11.20 4.22 -2.82
N LEU A 71 12.45 4.67 -3.03
CA LEU A 71 13.53 4.42 -2.08
C LEU A 71 13.27 5.03 -0.69
N SER A 72 12.59 6.17 -0.60
CA SER A 72 12.25 6.79 0.69
C SER A 72 11.34 5.93 1.56
N THR A 73 10.53 5.08 0.93
CA THR A 73 9.66 4.12 1.63
C THR A 73 10.41 2.86 2.06
N ARG A 74 11.50 2.52 1.37
CA ARG A 74 12.35 1.34 1.63
C ARG A 74 13.38 1.65 2.72
N ARG A 75 12.90 1.97 3.91
CA ARG A 75 13.76 2.26 5.07
C ARG A 75 14.53 1.03 5.57
N ASP A 76 14.23 -0.16 5.04
CA ASP A 76 15.02 -1.38 5.16
C ASP A 76 16.32 -1.34 4.37
N LEU A 77 16.36 -0.61 3.27
CA LEU A 77 17.51 -0.51 2.37
C LEU A 77 18.32 0.77 2.56
N VAL A 78 17.66 1.88 2.84
CA VAL A 78 18.24 3.21 2.86
C VAL A 78 18.41 3.71 4.30
N PRO A 79 19.55 4.32 4.68
CA PRO A 79 19.72 5.00 5.96
C PRO A 79 18.64 6.05 6.20
N GLN A 80 18.28 6.26 7.49
CA GLN A 80 17.15 7.10 7.86
C GLN A 80 17.32 8.55 7.38
N ASP A 81 18.49 9.12 7.52
CA ASP A 81 18.84 10.48 7.07
C ASP A 81 18.63 10.68 5.56
N LEU A 82 18.96 9.67 4.76
CA LEU A 82 18.73 9.68 3.32
C LEU A 82 17.24 9.49 3.00
N ALA A 83 16.57 8.56 3.68
CA ALA A 83 15.15 8.30 3.46
C ALA A 83 14.28 9.53 3.79
N ASP A 84 14.62 10.26 4.87
CA ASP A 84 13.91 11.47 5.28
C ASP A 84 14.08 12.62 4.27
N GLU A 85 15.27 12.76 3.66
CA GLU A 85 15.47 13.73 2.58
C GLU A 85 14.79 13.31 1.27
N LEU A 86 14.84 12.02 0.92
CA LEU A 86 14.14 11.50 -0.26
C LEU A 86 12.60 11.63 -0.15
N ALA A 87 12.07 11.55 1.06
CA ALA A 87 10.63 11.78 1.29
C ALA A 87 10.17 13.22 1.00
N ARG A 88 11.11 14.18 0.90
CA ARG A 88 10.82 15.57 0.51
C ARG A 88 10.74 15.79 -1.01
N LEU A 89 11.05 14.77 -1.82
CA LEU A 89 10.92 14.83 -3.26
C LEU A 89 9.47 15.09 -3.65
N GLN A 90 9.23 16.17 -4.41
CA GLN A 90 7.89 16.58 -4.83
C GLN A 90 7.65 16.23 -6.30
N ASP A 91 6.44 15.80 -6.60
CA ASP A 91 5.98 15.43 -7.95
C ASP A 91 5.44 16.62 -8.75
N ARG A 92 5.68 17.85 -8.31
CA ARG A 92 5.19 19.04 -9.01
C ARG A 92 6.04 19.31 -10.25
N VAL A 93 5.44 19.12 -11.41
CA VAL A 93 6.05 19.42 -12.70
C VAL A 93 5.20 20.46 -13.43
N PRO A 94 5.81 21.46 -14.10
CA PRO A 94 5.05 22.44 -14.90
C PRO A 94 4.12 21.73 -15.89
N PRO A 95 2.92 22.26 -16.13
CA PRO A 95 2.00 21.68 -17.10
C PRO A 95 2.61 21.70 -18.52
N PHE A 96 2.26 20.70 -19.31
CA PHE A 96 2.57 20.71 -20.74
C PHE A 96 1.50 21.48 -21.52
N PRO A 97 1.81 21.97 -22.75
CA PRO A 97 0.92 22.87 -23.48
C PRO A 97 -0.48 22.30 -23.72
N ALA A 98 -1.51 23.12 -23.55
CA ALA A 98 -2.92 22.75 -23.71
C ALA A 98 -3.24 22.14 -25.09
N ALA A 99 -2.64 22.65 -26.16
CA ALA A 99 -2.82 22.09 -27.50
C ALA A 99 -2.33 20.64 -27.63
N GLN A 100 -1.31 20.25 -26.84
CA GLN A 100 -0.87 18.86 -26.77
C GLN A 100 -1.87 18.00 -25.99
N SER A 101 -2.45 18.51 -24.90
CA SER A 101 -3.48 17.79 -24.15
C SER A 101 -4.68 17.47 -25.02
N ALA A 102 -5.21 18.47 -25.72
CA ALA A 102 -6.31 18.32 -26.66
C ALA A 102 -6.03 17.22 -27.71
N SER A 103 -4.88 17.32 -28.39
CA SER A 103 -4.47 16.33 -29.39
C SER A 103 -4.23 14.92 -28.82
N LEU A 104 -3.79 14.81 -27.56
CA LEU A 104 -3.64 13.52 -26.89
C LEU A 104 -5.00 12.87 -26.60
N VAL A 105 -5.95 13.66 -26.10
CA VAL A 105 -7.32 13.20 -25.82
C VAL A 105 -8.00 12.75 -27.10
N GLU A 106 -7.95 13.54 -28.17
CA GLU A 106 -8.53 13.19 -29.49
C GLU A 106 -7.95 11.88 -30.04
N ARG A 107 -6.63 11.73 -29.98
CA ARG A 107 -5.95 10.50 -30.44
C ARG A 107 -6.31 9.28 -29.59
N ALA A 108 -6.39 9.46 -28.28
CA ALA A 108 -6.70 8.37 -27.36
C ALA A 108 -8.15 7.88 -27.50
N LEU A 109 -9.09 8.82 -27.72
CA LEU A 109 -10.51 8.53 -27.82
C LEU A 109 -10.96 8.29 -29.29
N GLY A 110 -10.08 8.56 -30.27
CA GLY A 110 -10.37 8.36 -31.70
C GLY A 110 -11.46 9.28 -32.26
N ARG A 111 -11.74 10.39 -31.59
CA ARG A 111 -12.80 11.37 -31.92
C ARG A 111 -12.31 12.77 -31.66
N PRO A 112 -12.80 13.80 -32.41
CA PRO A 112 -12.53 15.21 -32.09
C PRO A 112 -13.10 15.59 -30.73
N LEU A 113 -12.47 16.55 -30.05
CA LEU A 113 -12.91 17.01 -28.72
C LEU A 113 -14.35 17.52 -28.70
N ASP A 114 -14.73 18.28 -29.72
CA ASP A 114 -16.07 18.87 -29.86
C ASP A 114 -17.18 17.84 -30.09
N ALA A 115 -16.82 16.62 -30.54
CA ALA A 115 -17.75 15.52 -30.64
C ALA A 115 -18.02 14.82 -29.29
N ILE A 116 -17.17 15.07 -28.29
CA ILE A 116 -17.26 14.42 -26.95
C ILE A 116 -17.64 15.45 -25.89
N PHE A 117 -16.99 16.60 -25.92
CA PHE A 117 -17.13 17.63 -24.89
C PHE A 117 -17.82 18.88 -25.44
N GLU A 118 -18.78 19.41 -24.69
CA GLU A 118 -19.35 20.72 -24.95
C GLU A 118 -18.33 21.83 -24.60
N ARG A 119 -17.54 21.60 -23.53
CA ARG A 119 -16.46 22.46 -23.06
C ARG A 119 -15.30 21.60 -22.58
N PHE A 120 -14.10 21.97 -22.96
CA PHE A 120 -12.85 21.43 -22.46
C PHE A 120 -11.95 22.57 -22.02
N ASP A 121 -11.62 22.64 -20.72
CA ASP A 121 -10.81 23.73 -20.17
C ASP A 121 -9.35 23.52 -20.58
N ALA A 122 -8.79 24.51 -21.28
CA ALA A 122 -7.43 24.44 -21.80
C ALA A 122 -6.37 24.42 -20.68
N GLU A 123 -6.61 25.16 -19.59
CA GLU A 123 -5.71 25.18 -18.45
C GLU A 123 -5.97 23.97 -17.54
N PRO A 124 -4.93 23.19 -17.20
CA PRO A 124 -5.08 22.08 -16.28
C PRO A 124 -5.29 22.56 -14.85
N VAL A 125 -6.17 21.89 -14.11
CA VAL A 125 -6.42 22.15 -12.70
C VAL A 125 -5.38 21.53 -11.77
N ALA A 126 -4.69 20.49 -12.27
CA ALA A 126 -3.60 19.81 -11.58
C ALA A 126 -2.57 19.29 -12.58
N SER A 127 -1.31 19.30 -12.19
CA SER A 127 -0.20 18.79 -13.00
C SER A 127 0.77 18.02 -12.12
N ALA A 128 0.87 16.71 -12.36
CA ALA A 128 1.78 15.79 -11.67
C ALA A 128 2.94 15.37 -12.59
N SER A 129 3.84 14.54 -12.08
CA SER A 129 5.02 14.03 -12.82
C SER A 129 4.65 13.33 -14.11
N ILE A 130 3.61 12.52 -14.11
CA ILE A 130 3.22 11.63 -15.23
C ILE A 130 1.95 12.05 -15.97
N ALA A 131 1.08 12.85 -15.35
CA ALA A 131 -0.22 13.22 -15.92
C ALA A 131 -0.62 14.65 -15.54
N GLN A 132 -1.61 15.19 -16.25
CA GLN A 132 -2.32 16.42 -15.85
C GLN A 132 -3.82 16.22 -15.97
N VAL A 133 -4.58 17.03 -15.25
CA VAL A 133 -6.05 16.94 -15.15
C VAL A 133 -6.66 18.22 -15.67
N HIS A 134 -7.64 18.09 -16.57
CA HIS A 134 -8.45 19.16 -17.10
C HIS A 134 -9.91 19.00 -16.69
N PHE A 135 -10.62 20.10 -16.45
CA PHE A 135 -12.07 20.02 -16.36
C PHE A 135 -12.70 20.10 -17.74
N ALA A 136 -13.82 19.42 -17.89
CA ALA A 136 -14.58 19.40 -19.13
C ALA A 136 -16.06 19.19 -18.82
N ARG A 137 -16.93 19.42 -19.83
CA ARG A 137 -18.33 19.10 -19.78
C ARG A 137 -18.69 18.21 -20.94
N LEU A 138 -19.29 17.07 -20.66
CA LEU A 138 -19.73 16.14 -21.70
C LEU A 138 -20.91 16.71 -22.47
N ARG A 139 -20.99 16.38 -23.77
CA ARG A 139 -22.14 16.75 -24.58
C ARG A 139 -23.40 16.06 -24.10
N SER A 140 -24.53 16.75 -24.23
CA SER A 140 -25.85 16.21 -23.87
C SER A 140 -26.38 15.16 -24.86
N ASP A 141 -25.83 15.17 -26.08
CA ASP A 141 -26.19 14.24 -27.18
C ASP A 141 -25.14 13.15 -27.44
N LEU A 142 -24.26 12.86 -26.46
CA LEU A 142 -23.21 11.88 -26.56
C LEU A 142 -23.81 10.47 -26.82
N PRO A 143 -23.47 9.79 -27.91
CA PRO A 143 -23.98 8.46 -28.21
C PRO A 143 -23.30 7.38 -27.34
N GLY A 144 -24.03 6.30 -27.05
CA GLY A 144 -23.51 5.12 -26.33
C GLY A 144 -24.08 4.96 -24.93
N ARG A 145 -23.56 3.98 -24.18
CA ARG A 145 -23.96 3.71 -22.79
C ARG A 145 -23.74 4.93 -21.88
N SER A 146 -22.69 5.68 -22.13
CA SER A 146 -22.33 6.90 -21.39
C SER A 146 -23.27 8.07 -21.68
N GLY A 147 -23.84 8.15 -22.88
CA GLY A 147 -24.70 9.26 -23.29
C GLY A 147 -25.95 9.41 -22.42
N GLY A 148 -26.56 8.30 -21.97
CA GLY A 148 -27.75 8.35 -21.14
C GLY A 148 -27.48 8.75 -19.68
N ALA A 149 -26.36 8.27 -19.10
CA ALA A 149 -26.06 8.46 -17.68
C ALA A 149 -25.21 9.72 -17.40
N TYR A 150 -24.35 10.12 -18.36
CA TYR A 150 -23.35 11.18 -18.16
C TYR A 150 -23.57 12.42 -19.05
N ALA A 151 -24.63 12.44 -19.85
CA ALA A 151 -24.98 13.54 -20.74
C ALA A 151 -24.99 14.90 -20.01
N GLY A 152 -24.23 15.87 -20.52
CA GLY A 152 -24.15 17.21 -19.95
C GLY A 152 -23.48 17.34 -18.59
N ARG A 153 -22.89 16.26 -18.03
CA ARG A 153 -22.21 16.30 -16.73
C ARG A 153 -20.83 16.96 -16.81
N GLU A 154 -20.46 17.60 -15.72
CA GLU A 154 -19.11 18.09 -15.50
C GLU A 154 -18.20 16.89 -15.16
N VAL A 155 -17.03 16.83 -15.81
CA VAL A 155 -16.06 15.74 -15.66
C VAL A 155 -14.65 16.27 -15.48
N ALA A 156 -13.78 15.44 -14.93
CA ALA A 156 -12.34 15.63 -14.91
C ALA A 156 -11.69 14.65 -15.90
N VAL A 157 -10.81 15.16 -16.73
CA VAL A 157 -10.08 14.41 -17.76
C VAL A 157 -8.62 14.36 -17.36
N LYS A 158 -8.14 13.18 -16.96
CA LYS A 158 -6.73 12.94 -16.62
C LYS A 158 -6.02 12.41 -17.87
N VAL A 159 -4.92 13.10 -18.23
CA VAL A 159 -4.19 12.85 -19.49
C VAL A 159 -2.73 12.56 -19.15
N LEU A 160 -2.23 11.43 -19.63
CA LEU A 160 -0.83 11.04 -19.47
C LEU A 160 0.08 11.99 -20.28
N ARG A 161 1.23 12.36 -19.70
CA ARG A 161 2.22 13.20 -20.39
C ARG A 161 2.77 12.53 -21.65
N PRO A 162 2.95 13.28 -22.74
CA PRO A 162 3.47 12.72 -23.99
C PRO A 162 4.91 12.24 -23.84
N GLY A 163 5.23 11.12 -24.49
CA GLY A 163 6.59 10.58 -24.54
C GLY A 163 7.13 9.98 -23.24
N MET A 164 6.30 9.86 -22.19
CA MET A 164 6.71 9.30 -20.91
C MET A 164 7.17 7.85 -21.04
N GLN A 165 6.46 7.01 -21.76
CA GLN A 165 6.82 5.60 -21.93
C GLN A 165 8.23 5.44 -22.50
N ALA A 166 8.56 6.15 -23.58
CA ALA A 166 9.89 6.08 -24.19
C ALA A 166 11.01 6.70 -23.32
N ALA A 167 10.66 7.65 -22.44
CA ALA A 167 11.61 8.20 -21.47
C ALA A 167 11.85 7.21 -20.33
N ILE A 168 10.80 6.59 -19.84
CA ILE A 168 10.81 5.58 -18.76
C ILE A 168 11.63 4.36 -19.17
N GLU A 169 11.34 3.76 -20.33
CA GLU A 169 12.09 2.60 -20.83
C GLU A 169 13.60 2.87 -20.94
N ARG A 170 13.97 4.06 -21.41
CA ARG A 170 15.40 4.45 -21.51
C ARG A 170 16.08 4.61 -20.16
N ASP A 171 15.40 5.24 -19.20
CA ASP A 171 16.00 5.48 -17.89
C ASP A 171 15.97 4.19 -17.03
N LEU A 172 14.96 3.32 -17.20
CA LEU A 172 14.92 1.97 -16.60
C LEU A 172 16.05 1.08 -17.11
N ASP A 173 16.28 1.03 -18.43
CA ASP A 173 17.42 0.30 -19.01
C ASP A 173 18.77 0.72 -18.37
N LEU A 174 18.90 2.02 -18.08
CA LEU A 174 20.09 2.55 -17.41
C LEU A 174 20.15 2.14 -15.94
N LEU A 175 19.02 2.23 -15.22
CA LEU A 175 18.91 1.80 -13.83
C LEU A 175 19.23 0.31 -13.68
N HIS A 176 18.68 -0.55 -14.55
CA HIS A 176 19.00 -1.98 -14.60
C HIS A 176 20.49 -2.24 -14.87
N THR A 177 21.11 -1.43 -15.72
CA THR A 177 22.54 -1.54 -16.01
C THR A 177 23.37 -1.12 -14.80
N LEU A 178 23.01 -0.01 -14.15
CA LEU A 178 23.67 0.47 -12.93
C LEU A 178 23.53 -0.54 -11.78
N ALA A 179 22.32 -1.08 -11.60
CA ALA A 179 22.04 -2.10 -10.58
C ALA A 179 22.94 -3.34 -10.76
N ARG A 180 23.10 -3.82 -12.00
CA ARG A 180 24.02 -4.93 -12.32
C ARG A 180 25.46 -4.60 -11.99
N TRP A 181 25.91 -3.37 -12.25
CA TRP A 181 27.28 -2.94 -11.92
C TRP A 181 27.49 -2.84 -10.41
N VAL A 182 26.55 -2.23 -9.68
CA VAL A 182 26.61 -2.13 -8.22
C VAL A 182 26.68 -3.51 -7.57
N GLU A 183 25.87 -4.45 -8.01
CA GLU A 183 25.86 -5.82 -7.49
C GLU A 183 27.15 -6.58 -7.82
N ARG A 184 27.73 -6.36 -9.00
CA ARG A 184 28.94 -7.01 -9.46
C ARG A 184 30.23 -6.48 -8.77
N PHE A 185 30.30 -5.16 -8.55
CA PHE A 185 31.54 -4.49 -8.13
C PHE A 185 31.56 -4.07 -6.65
N SER A 186 30.41 -4.11 -5.95
CA SER A 186 30.30 -3.73 -4.54
C SER A 186 29.83 -4.92 -3.68
N ALA A 187 30.56 -5.19 -2.59
CA ALA A 187 30.15 -6.20 -1.61
C ALA A 187 28.87 -5.77 -0.86
N ASP A 188 28.81 -4.49 -0.47
CA ASP A 188 27.59 -3.91 0.15
C ASP A 188 26.46 -3.80 -0.86
N GLY A 189 26.77 -3.55 -2.14
CA GLY A 189 25.79 -3.56 -3.22
C GLY A 189 25.07 -4.89 -3.38
N ARG A 190 25.76 -6.02 -3.23
CA ARG A 190 25.11 -7.34 -3.27
C ARG A 190 24.09 -7.53 -2.14
N ARG A 191 24.40 -7.03 -0.96
CA ARG A 191 23.50 -7.09 0.21
C ARG A 191 22.21 -6.31 0.01
N LEU A 192 22.29 -5.19 -0.72
CA LEU A 192 21.13 -4.31 -0.98
C LEU A 192 20.24 -4.80 -2.13
N LYS A 193 20.63 -5.87 -2.84
CA LYS A 193 19.85 -6.48 -3.92
C LYS A 193 19.31 -5.44 -4.95
N PRO A 194 20.15 -4.55 -5.49
CA PRO A 194 19.70 -3.42 -6.31
C PRO A 194 18.94 -3.85 -7.56
N ARG A 195 19.19 -5.04 -8.09
CA ARG A 195 18.44 -5.57 -9.23
C ARG A 195 16.99 -5.87 -8.89
N GLU A 196 16.73 -6.42 -7.69
CA GLU A 196 15.36 -6.68 -7.22
C GLU A 196 14.63 -5.34 -7.01
N VAL A 197 15.29 -4.35 -6.40
CA VAL A 197 14.73 -3.01 -6.18
C VAL A 197 14.38 -2.32 -7.50
N VAL A 198 15.26 -2.39 -8.50
CA VAL A 198 14.99 -1.77 -9.81
C VAL A 198 13.90 -2.55 -10.56
N ALA A 199 13.83 -3.87 -10.44
CA ALA A 199 12.75 -4.67 -11.04
C ALA A 199 11.39 -4.37 -10.41
N GLU A 200 11.34 -4.20 -9.09
CA GLU A 200 10.12 -3.77 -8.37
C GLU A 200 9.69 -2.36 -8.82
N PHE A 201 10.63 -1.44 -8.91
CA PHE A 201 10.38 -0.09 -9.41
C PHE A 201 9.88 -0.08 -10.87
N ASP A 202 10.48 -0.90 -11.73
CA ASP A 202 10.09 -1.08 -13.13
C ASP A 202 8.61 -1.50 -13.22
N THR A 203 8.21 -2.51 -12.46
CA THR A 203 6.82 -2.96 -12.39
C THR A 203 5.89 -1.84 -11.93
N HIS A 204 6.22 -1.16 -10.83
CA HIS A 204 5.42 -0.05 -10.30
C HIS A 204 5.26 1.10 -11.30
N LEU A 205 6.34 1.45 -12.01
CA LEU A 205 6.32 2.57 -12.93
C LEU A 205 5.48 2.26 -14.19
N HIS A 206 5.54 1.01 -14.69
CA HIS A 206 4.66 0.57 -15.78
C HIS A 206 3.19 0.53 -15.35
N ASP A 207 2.91 0.13 -14.11
CA ASP A 207 1.57 0.15 -13.54
C ASP A 207 0.99 1.57 -13.47
N GLU A 208 1.81 2.57 -13.14
CA GLU A 208 1.41 3.99 -13.13
C GLU A 208 1.16 4.57 -14.53
N LEU A 209 1.71 3.96 -15.59
CA LEU A 209 1.49 4.41 -16.97
C LEU A 209 0.18 3.92 -17.57
N ASP A 210 -0.51 2.99 -16.94
CA ASP A 210 -1.80 2.50 -17.39
C ASP A 210 -2.94 3.11 -16.56
N LEU A 211 -3.49 4.21 -17.06
CA LEU A 211 -4.60 4.90 -16.39
C LEU A 211 -5.87 4.04 -16.29
N VAL A 212 -6.04 2.98 -17.12
CA VAL A 212 -7.18 2.05 -16.97
C VAL A 212 -7.11 1.31 -15.64
N ARG A 213 -5.91 0.97 -15.16
CA ARG A 213 -5.73 0.37 -13.82
C ARG A 213 -6.16 1.34 -12.72
N GLU A 214 -5.80 2.61 -12.85
CA GLU A 214 -6.26 3.65 -11.90
C GLU A 214 -7.79 3.77 -11.90
N ALA A 215 -8.43 3.75 -13.08
CA ALA A 215 -9.89 3.78 -13.20
C ALA A 215 -10.54 2.51 -12.58
N ALA A 216 -9.93 1.34 -12.76
CA ALA A 216 -10.38 0.10 -12.15
C ALA A 216 -10.26 0.13 -10.62
N ASN A 217 -9.14 0.64 -10.10
CA ASN A 217 -8.90 0.82 -8.67
C ASN A 217 -9.94 1.75 -8.05
N ALA A 218 -10.19 2.91 -8.68
CA ALA A 218 -11.21 3.86 -8.25
C ALA A 218 -12.60 3.21 -8.21
N THR A 219 -12.97 2.48 -9.26
CA THR A 219 -14.26 1.78 -9.35
C THR A 219 -14.41 0.72 -8.25
N GLN A 220 -13.35 -0.03 -7.95
CA GLN A 220 -13.36 -1.01 -6.88
C GLN A 220 -13.48 -0.33 -5.52
N LEU A 221 -12.69 0.72 -5.26
CA LEU A 221 -12.75 1.46 -4.01
C LEU A 221 -14.12 2.11 -3.80
N ARG A 222 -14.71 2.69 -4.86
CA ARG A 222 -16.08 3.24 -4.82
C ARG A 222 -17.09 2.20 -4.37
N ARG A 223 -17.06 1.00 -4.96
CA ARG A 223 -17.96 -0.11 -4.57
C ARG A 223 -17.78 -0.52 -3.12
N ASN A 224 -16.52 -0.67 -2.70
CA ASN A 224 -16.20 -1.07 -1.34
C ASN A 224 -16.68 -0.05 -0.29
N MET A 225 -16.61 1.25 -0.62
CA MET A 225 -16.92 2.33 0.32
C MET A 225 -18.38 2.82 0.25
N GLN A 226 -19.18 2.33 -0.69
CA GLN A 226 -20.54 2.83 -0.94
C GLN A 226 -21.42 2.76 0.31
N ASP A 227 -21.39 1.63 1.02
CA ASP A 227 -22.22 1.40 2.21
C ASP A 227 -21.76 2.18 3.44
N LEU A 228 -20.48 2.60 3.47
CA LEU A 228 -19.94 3.35 4.59
C LEU A 228 -20.44 4.80 4.63
N GLY A 229 -20.65 5.40 3.46
CA GLY A 229 -21.20 6.75 3.32
C GLY A 229 -20.31 7.89 3.84
N LEU A 230 -19.05 7.65 4.17
CA LEU A 230 -18.09 8.62 4.72
C LEU A 230 -17.15 9.20 3.67
N VAL A 231 -16.94 8.48 2.57
CA VAL A 231 -16.03 8.88 1.50
C VAL A 231 -16.71 8.78 0.15
N MET A 232 -16.43 9.74 -0.70
CA MET A 232 -16.86 9.81 -2.09
C MET A 232 -15.68 9.49 -2.99
N VAL A 233 -15.92 8.66 -3.99
CA VAL A 233 -14.94 8.31 -5.03
C VAL A 233 -15.57 8.63 -6.37
N PRO A 234 -14.90 9.34 -7.29
CA PRO A 234 -15.46 9.72 -8.58
C PRO A 234 -15.89 8.51 -9.40
N GLU A 235 -17.00 8.65 -10.08
CA GLU A 235 -17.47 7.65 -11.04
C GLU A 235 -16.67 7.74 -12.34
N MET A 236 -16.25 6.59 -12.87
CA MET A 236 -15.49 6.51 -14.12
C MET A 236 -16.41 6.40 -15.32
N VAL A 237 -16.18 7.23 -16.34
CA VAL A 237 -16.88 7.16 -17.64
C VAL A 237 -16.15 6.17 -18.52
N TRP A 238 -16.42 4.88 -18.33
CA TRP A 238 -15.63 3.77 -18.89
C TRP A 238 -15.49 3.81 -20.43
N ASP A 239 -16.53 4.25 -21.15
CA ASP A 239 -16.48 4.37 -22.61
C ASP A 239 -15.45 5.42 -23.10
N LEU A 240 -14.98 6.28 -22.19
CA LEU A 240 -13.99 7.32 -22.42
C LEU A 240 -12.68 7.07 -21.64
N CYS A 241 -12.45 5.83 -21.19
CA CYS A 241 -11.23 5.43 -20.50
C CYS A 241 -10.32 4.62 -21.44
N THR A 242 -9.07 5.01 -21.50
CA THR A 242 -7.99 4.38 -22.28
C THR A 242 -6.71 4.32 -21.43
N PRO A 243 -5.68 3.59 -21.81
CA PRO A 243 -4.42 3.57 -21.04
C PRO A 243 -3.76 4.95 -20.86
N THR A 244 -4.05 5.93 -21.71
CA THR A 244 -3.42 7.27 -21.68
C THR A 244 -4.37 8.40 -21.29
N VAL A 245 -5.66 8.15 -21.25
CA VAL A 245 -6.70 9.14 -20.88
C VAL A 245 -7.79 8.45 -20.08
N ILE A 246 -8.17 9.02 -18.94
CA ILE A 246 -9.38 8.62 -18.22
C ILE A 246 -10.29 9.82 -17.99
N VAL A 247 -11.58 9.56 -18.05
CA VAL A 247 -12.64 10.54 -17.81
C VAL A 247 -13.43 10.09 -16.59
N MET A 248 -13.55 10.97 -15.61
CA MET A 248 -14.21 10.70 -14.34
C MET A 248 -15.12 11.87 -13.93
N GLU A 249 -16.05 11.60 -13.05
CA GLU A 249 -16.90 12.59 -12.41
C GLU A 249 -16.05 13.72 -11.81
N ARG A 250 -16.45 14.98 -12.07
CA ARG A 250 -15.84 16.12 -11.42
C ARG A 250 -16.32 16.18 -9.98
N MET A 251 -15.39 16.07 -9.04
CA MET A 251 -15.67 16.21 -7.63
C MET A 251 -15.54 17.68 -7.21
N ASN A 252 -16.48 18.15 -6.39
CA ASN A 252 -16.49 19.50 -5.85
C ASN A 252 -16.22 19.45 -4.35
N GLY A 253 -15.02 19.83 -3.95
CA GLY A 253 -14.62 19.86 -2.55
C GLY A 253 -13.49 20.85 -2.30
N LEU A 254 -13.23 21.15 -1.04
CA LEU A 254 -12.04 21.90 -0.62
C LEU A 254 -10.93 20.91 -0.26
N PRO A 255 -9.68 21.13 -0.72
CA PRO A 255 -8.53 20.37 -0.25
C PRO A 255 -8.46 20.34 1.28
N ILE A 256 -8.24 19.16 1.87
CA ILE A 256 -8.26 18.98 3.32
C ILE A 256 -7.16 19.78 4.02
N GLY A 257 -6.05 20.08 3.35
CA GLY A 257 -4.98 20.94 3.86
C GLY A 257 -5.37 22.44 3.93
N GLN A 258 -6.53 22.86 3.38
CA GLN A 258 -7.04 24.22 3.52
C GLN A 258 -7.86 24.37 4.83
N VAL A 259 -7.24 24.04 5.95
CA VAL A 259 -7.87 23.95 7.28
C VAL A 259 -8.67 25.19 7.64
N GLN A 260 -8.12 26.39 7.36
CA GLN A 260 -8.81 27.65 7.70
C GLN A 260 -10.13 27.82 6.94
N ARG A 261 -10.13 27.53 5.62
CA ARG A 261 -11.33 27.62 4.78
C ARG A 261 -12.40 26.59 5.16
N LEU A 262 -11.96 25.37 5.52
CA LEU A 262 -12.86 24.32 6.02
C LEU A 262 -13.50 24.73 7.35
N ARG A 263 -12.74 25.40 8.23
CA ARG A 263 -13.25 25.92 9.51
C ARG A 263 -14.28 27.04 9.29
N GLU A 264 -14.01 27.94 8.37
CA GLU A 264 -14.95 29.00 7.98
C GLU A 264 -16.24 28.45 7.35
N ALA A 265 -16.14 27.33 6.63
CA ALA A 265 -17.29 26.63 6.09
C ALA A 265 -18.09 25.83 7.14
N GLY A 266 -17.63 25.75 8.39
CA GLY A 266 -18.35 25.08 9.49
C GLY A 266 -18.17 23.57 9.53
N VAL A 267 -17.10 23.02 8.95
CA VAL A 267 -16.81 21.58 8.98
C VAL A 267 -16.46 21.14 10.40
N ASP A 268 -17.08 20.05 10.87
CA ASP A 268 -16.75 19.42 12.17
C ASP A 268 -15.45 18.62 12.05
N PHE A 269 -14.36 19.19 12.54
CA PHE A 269 -13.02 18.59 12.47
C PHE A 269 -12.87 17.33 13.32
N LYS A 270 -13.55 17.28 14.47
CA LYS A 270 -13.52 16.07 15.33
C LYS A 270 -14.20 14.90 14.65
N LYS A 271 -15.33 15.16 13.99
CA LYS A 271 -15.99 14.15 13.18
C LYS A 271 -15.14 13.77 12.00
N LEU A 272 -14.58 14.74 11.27
CA LEU A 272 -13.75 14.51 10.09
C LEU A 272 -12.53 13.63 10.44
N ALA A 273 -11.83 13.93 11.53
CA ALA A 273 -10.69 13.13 12.00
C ALA A 273 -11.07 11.68 12.30
N ARG A 274 -12.18 11.44 13.01
CA ARG A 274 -12.69 10.08 13.30
C ARG A 274 -13.14 9.35 12.03
N ASP A 275 -13.81 10.03 11.12
CA ASP A 275 -14.24 9.46 9.85
C ASP A 275 -13.04 9.00 9.01
N GLY A 276 -11.95 9.79 8.95
CA GLY A 276 -10.72 9.43 8.27
C GLY A 276 -10.09 8.13 8.80
N VAL A 277 -10.04 7.99 10.12
CA VAL A 277 -9.57 6.76 10.78
C VAL A 277 -10.49 5.58 10.45
N THR A 278 -11.80 5.80 10.50
CA THR A 278 -12.80 4.75 10.18
C THR A 278 -12.68 4.29 8.73
N ILE A 279 -12.52 5.23 7.78
CA ILE A 279 -12.32 4.93 6.35
C ILE A 279 -11.06 4.06 6.18
N PHE A 280 -9.96 4.45 6.79
CA PHE A 280 -8.70 3.72 6.70
C PHE A 280 -8.82 2.28 7.23
N PHE A 281 -9.31 2.10 8.45
CA PHE A 281 -9.44 0.78 9.04
C PHE A 281 -10.43 -0.11 8.29
N THR A 282 -11.50 0.47 7.72
CA THR A 282 -12.45 -0.25 6.87
C THR A 282 -11.77 -0.76 5.61
N GLN A 283 -11.02 0.08 4.90
CA GLN A 283 -10.28 -0.31 3.71
C GLN A 283 -9.26 -1.42 3.97
N VAL A 284 -8.54 -1.33 5.08
CA VAL A 284 -7.49 -2.29 5.43
C VAL A 284 -8.07 -3.62 5.90
N PHE A 285 -8.92 -3.62 6.91
CA PHE A 285 -9.33 -4.84 7.59
C PHE A 285 -10.60 -5.47 7.00
N ARG A 286 -11.60 -4.69 6.62
CA ARG A 286 -12.80 -5.23 5.98
C ARG A 286 -12.52 -5.61 4.53
N ASP A 287 -11.98 -4.67 3.75
CA ASP A 287 -11.90 -4.83 2.31
C ASP A 287 -10.59 -5.45 1.84
N GLY A 288 -9.50 -5.33 2.62
CA GLY A 288 -8.15 -5.72 2.20
C GLY A 288 -7.68 -4.97 0.94
N PHE A 289 -8.30 -3.83 0.67
CA PHE A 289 -8.06 -3.01 -0.51
C PHE A 289 -8.07 -1.55 -0.09
N PHE A 290 -6.91 -0.91 -0.03
CA PHE A 290 -6.75 0.41 0.56
C PHE A 290 -5.98 1.37 -0.33
N HIS A 291 -6.37 2.62 -0.28
CA HIS A 291 -5.66 3.73 -0.92
C HIS A 291 -4.32 3.95 -0.21
N ALA A 292 -3.23 3.61 -0.87
CA ALA A 292 -1.90 3.59 -0.25
C ALA A 292 -1.15 4.94 -0.33
N ASP A 293 -1.78 5.97 -0.88
CA ASP A 293 -1.21 7.31 -0.99
C ASP A 293 -2.17 8.41 -0.49
N MET A 294 -2.78 8.20 0.68
CA MET A 294 -3.67 9.17 1.34
C MET A 294 -2.87 10.31 1.97
N HIS A 295 -2.36 11.20 1.15
CA HIS A 295 -1.80 12.46 1.62
C HIS A 295 -2.78 13.62 1.38
N PRO A 296 -2.64 14.75 2.08
CA PRO A 296 -3.60 15.86 1.99
C PRO A 296 -3.88 16.40 0.58
N GLY A 297 -2.95 16.19 -0.37
CA GLY A 297 -3.11 16.59 -1.76
C GLY A 297 -4.12 15.74 -2.55
N ASN A 298 -4.36 14.49 -2.12
CA ASN A 298 -5.28 13.55 -2.76
C ASN A 298 -6.64 13.48 -2.04
N ILE A 299 -6.86 14.34 -1.04
CA ILE A 299 -8.06 14.35 -0.22
C ILE A 299 -8.72 15.71 -0.26
N GLN A 300 -10.01 15.72 -0.55
CA GLN A 300 -10.86 16.89 -0.40
C GLN A 300 -12.01 16.61 0.57
N VAL A 301 -12.67 17.66 1.01
CA VAL A 301 -13.87 17.62 1.87
C VAL A 301 -15.03 18.25 1.11
N SER A 302 -16.13 17.54 1.01
CA SER A 302 -17.34 18.03 0.33
C SER A 302 -17.99 19.16 1.12
N LEU A 303 -18.35 20.23 0.42
CA LEU A 303 -19.16 21.34 0.94
C LEU A 303 -20.59 21.33 0.40
N ASP A 304 -20.96 20.35 -0.44
CA ASP A 304 -22.31 20.17 -0.92
C ASP A 304 -23.24 19.84 0.25
N PRO A 305 -24.40 20.49 0.39
CA PRO A 305 -25.34 20.26 1.49
C PRO A 305 -25.75 18.78 1.66
N ALA A 306 -25.87 18.04 0.56
CA ALA A 306 -26.26 16.61 0.59
C ALA A 306 -25.14 15.68 1.08
N THR A 307 -23.88 16.11 0.95
CA THR A 307 -22.69 15.31 1.27
C THR A 307 -21.71 16.06 2.17
N PHE A 308 -22.17 17.08 2.87
CA PHE A 308 -21.37 18.00 3.67
C PHE A 308 -20.49 17.27 4.68
N GLY A 309 -19.20 17.59 4.67
CA GLY A 309 -18.21 17.02 5.57
C GLY A 309 -17.74 15.61 5.21
N ARG A 310 -18.17 15.03 4.06
CA ARG A 310 -17.65 13.74 3.59
C ARG A 310 -16.28 13.93 2.93
N TYR A 311 -15.44 12.91 3.08
CA TYR A 311 -14.20 12.82 2.33
C TYR A 311 -14.45 12.65 0.83
N ILE A 312 -13.57 13.21 0.02
CA ILE A 312 -13.46 12.92 -1.41
C ILE A 312 -12.04 12.42 -1.64
N ALA A 313 -11.92 11.19 -2.10
CA ALA A 313 -10.63 10.60 -2.47
C ALA A 313 -10.36 10.83 -3.95
N LEU A 314 -9.13 11.21 -4.26
CA LEU A 314 -8.63 11.47 -5.61
C LEU A 314 -7.32 10.71 -5.82
N ASP A 315 -6.96 10.45 -7.08
CA ASP A 315 -5.73 9.75 -7.48
C ASP A 315 -5.62 8.32 -6.92
N PHE A 316 -5.92 7.32 -7.74
CA PHE A 316 -5.97 5.90 -7.36
C PHE A 316 -4.84 5.08 -7.98
N GLY A 317 -3.74 5.75 -8.34
CA GLY A 317 -2.58 5.13 -8.95
C GLY A 317 -1.88 4.13 -8.04
N ILE A 318 -1.91 4.35 -6.70
CA ILE A 318 -1.27 3.47 -5.73
C ILE A 318 -2.32 2.89 -4.78
N ILE A 319 -2.57 1.59 -4.93
CA ILE A 319 -3.46 0.81 -4.07
C ILE A 319 -2.67 -0.31 -3.39
N GLY A 320 -2.90 -0.49 -2.11
CA GLY A 320 -2.42 -1.65 -1.37
C GLY A 320 -3.49 -2.73 -1.30
N THR A 321 -3.07 -3.98 -1.43
CA THR A 321 -3.95 -5.15 -1.30
C THR A 321 -3.42 -6.09 -0.24
N LEU A 322 -4.31 -6.61 0.60
CA LEU A 322 -4.00 -7.60 1.63
C LEU A 322 -4.82 -8.85 1.37
N THR A 323 -4.17 -10.01 1.46
CA THR A 323 -4.89 -11.28 1.45
C THR A 323 -5.66 -11.48 2.75
N GLU A 324 -6.61 -12.41 2.78
CA GLU A 324 -7.33 -12.75 4.03
C GLU A 324 -6.35 -13.18 5.13
N LEU A 325 -5.28 -13.88 4.75
CA LEU A 325 -4.24 -14.31 5.67
C LEU A 325 -3.47 -13.12 6.26
N ASP A 326 -3.10 -12.14 5.42
CA ASP A 326 -2.40 -10.93 5.87
C ASP A 326 -3.27 -10.13 6.83
N LYS A 327 -4.57 -9.98 6.53
CA LYS A 327 -5.52 -9.29 7.40
C LYS A 327 -5.63 -9.96 8.77
N ASP A 328 -5.72 -11.30 8.78
CA ASP A 328 -5.81 -12.08 10.01
C ASP A 328 -4.55 -11.93 10.87
N TYR A 329 -3.37 -12.07 10.26
CA TYR A 329 -2.11 -11.85 10.97
C TYR A 329 -1.95 -10.42 11.50
N LEU A 330 -2.29 -9.42 10.71
CA LEU A 330 -2.26 -8.02 11.13
C LEU A 330 -3.17 -7.79 12.33
N ALA A 331 -4.42 -8.25 12.27
CA ALA A 331 -5.38 -8.08 13.36
C ALA A 331 -4.91 -8.78 14.65
N GLN A 332 -4.43 -10.02 14.55
CA GLN A 332 -3.88 -10.74 15.69
C GLN A 332 -2.66 -10.02 16.30
N ASN A 333 -1.76 -9.51 15.45
CA ASN A 333 -0.61 -8.73 15.90
C ASN A 333 -1.03 -7.45 16.63
N PHE A 334 -2.01 -6.71 16.07
CA PHE A 334 -2.54 -5.52 16.73
C PHE A 334 -3.11 -5.82 18.11
N ILE A 335 -3.91 -6.88 18.23
CA ILE A 335 -4.52 -7.25 19.50
C ILE A 335 -3.47 -7.72 20.52
N ALA A 336 -2.53 -8.55 20.09
CA ALA A 336 -1.43 -9.00 20.95
C ALA A 336 -0.57 -7.81 21.40
N PHE A 337 -0.29 -6.85 20.50
CA PHE A 337 0.39 -5.61 20.85
C PHE A 337 -0.34 -4.81 21.94
N PHE A 338 -1.67 -4.65 21.81
CA PHE A 338 -2.45 -3.92 22.83
C PHE A 338 -2.56 -4.63 24.17
N ARG A 339 -2.56 -5.96 24.14
CA ARG A 339 -2.54 -6.78 25.35
C ARG A 339 -1.16 -6.85 25.98
N ARG A 340 -0.15 -6.21 25.34
CA ARG A 340 1.28 -6.30 25.71
C ARG A 340 1.77 -7.74 25.69
N ASP A 341 1.17 -8.59 24.87
CA ASP A 341 1.57 -9.99 24.66
C ASP A 341 2.62 -10.07 23.55
N TYR A 342 3.83 -9.62 23.89
CA TYR A 342 4.95 -9.56 22.95
C TYR A 342 5.43 -10.94 22.51
N LYS A 343 5.22 -11.95 23.35
CA LYS A 343 5.50 -13.33 22.98
C LYS A 343 4.59 -13.77 21.84
N ARG A 344 3.28 -13.51 21.94
CA ARG A 344 2.33 -13.82 20.86
C ARG A 344 2.64 -13.05 19.59
N VAL A 345 3.09 -11.80 19.67
CA VAL A 345 3.55 -11.04 18.49
C VAL A 345 4.74 -11.74 17.82
N ALA A 346 5.73 -12.21 18.60
CA ALA A 346 6.90 -12.92 18.05
C ALA A 346 6.50 -14.27 17.42
N GLU A 347 5.60 -15.03 18.05
CA GLU A 347 5.06 -16.29 17.52
C GLU A 347 4.33 -16.06 16.19
N LEU A 348 3.47 -15.03 16.11
CA LEU A 348 2.76 -14.67 14.88
C LEU A 348 3.71 -14.33 13.72
N HIS A 349 4.82 -13.65 13.99
CA HIS A 349 5.82 -13.37 12.96
C HIS A 349 6.49 -14.65 12.43
N LEU A 350 6.68 -15.64 13.30
CA LEU A 350 7.21 -16.95 12.89
C LEU A 350 6.17 -17.77 12.12
N GLU A 351 4.93 -17.80 12.61
CA GLU A 351 3.82 -18.52 11.97
C GLU A 351 3.50 -17.98 10.56
N SER A 352 3.61 -16.66 10.36
CA SER A 352 3.41 -16.01 9.05
C SER A 352 4.56 -16.21 8.07
N GLY A 353 5.70 -16.73 8.53
CA GLY A 353 6.91 -16.83 7.72
C GLY A 353 7.62 -15.50 7.46
N TRP A 354 7.29 -14.46 8.21
CA TRP A 354 7.95 -13.15 8.09
C TRP A 354 9.36 -13.13 8.67
N VAL A 355 9.68 -14.09 9.51
CA VAL A 355 11.03 -14.34 10.03
C VAL A 355 11.50 -15.75 9.64
N PRO A 356 12.83 -15.97 9.50
CA PRO A 356 13.38 -17.29 9.26
C PRO A 356 12.93 -18.32 10.30
N PRO A 357 12.72 -19.60 9.93
CA PRO A 357 12.24 -20.64 10.83
C PRO A 357 13.13 -20.91 12.05
N ASP A 358 14.42 -20.59 11.94
CA ASP A 358 15.44 -20.74 12.99
C ASP A 358 15.52 -19.52 13.93
N THR A 359 14.64 -18.53 13.76
CA THR A 359 14.61 -17.34 14.62
C THR A 359 14.21 -17.71 16.04
N ARG A 360 15.02 -17.30 17.03
CA ARG A 360 14.71 -17.50 18.44
C ARG A 360 13.60 -16.58 18.92
N ILE A 361 12.46 -17.14 19.29
CA ILE A 361 11.26 -16.39 19.74
C ILE A 361 11.60 -15.48 20.91
N ASP A 362 12.35 -15.97 21.93
CA ASP A 362 12.72 -15.18 23.11
C ASP A 362 13.52 -13.92 22.75
N SER A 363 14.40 -14.03 21.76
CA SER A 363 15.22 -12.91 21.29
C SER A 363 14.38 -11.87 20.52
N LEU A 364 13.46 -12.35 19.69
CA LEU A 364 12.52 -11.51 18.95
C LEU A 364 11.52 -10.83 19.89
N GLU A 365 10.95 -11.56 20.86
CA GLU A 365 10.07 -11.02 21.89
C GLU A 365 10.76 -9.90 22.68
N SER A 366 11.99 -10.14 23.14
CA SER A 366 12.76 -9.13 23.88
C SER A 366 12.99 -7.86 23.06
N ALA A 367 13.27 -8.00 21.76
CA ALA A 367 13.46 -6.87 20.85
C ALA A 367 12.15 -6.10 20.61
N ILE A 368 11.03 -6.80 20.42
CA ILE A 368 9.70 -6.20 20.27
C ILE A 368 9.32 -5.46 21.55
N ARG A 369 9.51 -6.07 22.72
CA ARG A 369 9.25 -5.47 24.03
C ARG A 369 10.03 -4.16 24.20
N ALA A 370 11.32 -4.16 23.89
CA ALA A 370 12.17 -2.97 23.98
C ALA A 370 11.67 -1.79 23.12
N VAL A 371 11.02 -2.05 22.00
CA VAL A 371 10.44 -1.02 21.13
C VAL A 371 9.07 -0.57 21.66
N CYS A 372 8.24 -1.51 22.08
CA CYS A 372 6.81 -1.28 22.34
C CYS A 372 6.55 -0.78 23.75
N GLU A 373 7.20 -1.35 24.78
CA GLU A 373 6.93 -1.04 26.19
C GLU A 373 7.07 0.44 26.52
N PRO A 374 8.12 1.16 26.06
CA PRO A 374 8.25 2.60 26.33
C PRO A 374 7.13 3.46 25.74
N GLN A 375 6.37 2.94 24.78
CA GLN A 375 5.25 3.68 24.21
C GLN A 375 4.02 3.63 25.13
N PHE A 376 3.82 2.52 25.85
CA PHE A 376 2.67 2.35 26.74
C PHE A 376 2.80 3.10 28.07
N GLU A 377 3.94 3.71 28.36
CA GLU A 377 4.12 4.65 29.47
C GLU A 377 3.52 6.04 29.17
N ARG A 378 3.15 6.28 27.88
CA ARG A 378 2.53 7.52 27.43
C ARG A 378 1.01 7.37 27.36
N PRO A 379 0.24 8.47 27.46
CA PRO A 379 -1.19 8.46 27.14
C PRO A 379 -1.41 7.88 25.72
N LEU A 380 -2.44 7.07 25.55
CA LEU A 380 -2.72 6.39 24.26
C LEU A 380 -2.80 7.37 23.08
N LYS A 381 -3.34 8.55 23.31
CA LYS A 381 -3.42 9.63 22.32
C LYS A 381 -2.05 10.13 21.82
N ASP A 382 -1.00 9.96 22.62
CA ASP A 382 0.36 10.40 22.29
C ASP A 382 1.18 9.29 21.60
N ILE A 383 0.65 8.07 21.51
CA ILE A 383 1.29 6.95 20.83
C ILE A 383 1.07 7.10 19.32
N SER A 384 2.17 7.17 18.56
CA SER A 384 2.14 7.08 17.12
C SER A 384 2.34 5.64 16.65
N LEU A 385 1.27 5.05 16.12
CA LEU A 385 1.31 3.68 15.62
C LEU A 385 2.24 3.54 14.43
N GLY A 386 2.18 4.49 13.51
CA GLY A 386 3.07 4.51 12.36
C GLY A 386 4.54 4.58 12.76
N GLN A 387 4.88 5.32 13.84
CA GLN A 387 6.24 5.35 14.39
C GLN A 387 6.62 4.05 15.09
N VAL A 388 5.68 3.42 15.79
CA VAL A 388 5.92 2.10 16.40
C VAL A 388 6.23 1.06 15.35
N LEU A 389 5.42 0.98 14.29
CA LEU A 389 5.67 0.07 13.16
C LEU A 389 7.01 0.35 12.48
N LEU A 390 7.36 1.62 12.29
CA LEU A 390 8.66 1.98 11.73
C LEU A 390 9.83 1.46 12.59
N ARG A 391 9.76 1.63 13.92
CA ARG A 391 10.78 1.14 14.85
C ARG A 391 10.84 -0.38 14.87
N LEU A 392 9.68 -1.05 14.81
CA LEU A 392 9.61 -2.50 14.69
C LEU A 392 10.30 -2.98 13.40
N PHE A 393 10.06 -2.34 12.25
CA PHE A 393 10.74 -2.66 10.99
C PHE A 393 12.26 -2.44 11.08
N GLN A 394 12.71 -1.39 11.76
CA GLN A 394 14.14 -1.15 11.97
C GLN A 394 14.78 -2.22 12.88
N THR A 395 14.07 -2.63 13.93
CA THR A 395 14.55 -3.63 14.89
C THR A 395 14.55 -5.02 14.27
N SER A 396 13.57 -5.33 13.45
CA SER A 396 13.40 -6.62 12.77
C SER A 396 14.52 -6.95 11.76
N ARG A 397 15.25 -5.94 11.29
CA ARG A 397 16.47 -6.15 10.46
C ARG A 397 17.48 -7.11 11.08
N ARG A 398 17.59 -7.12 12.41
CA ARG A 398 18.51 -8.03 13.13
C ARG A 398 18.12 -9.49 13.00
N PHE A 399 16.86 -9.76 12.67
CA PHE A 399 16.26 -11.08 12.55
C PHE A 399 16.03 -11.49 11.10
N ASN A 400 16.59 -10.76 10.12
CA ASN A 400 16.41 -10.99 8.68
C ASN A 400 14.93 -11.07 8.28
N VAL A 401 14.07 -10.23 8.88
CA VAL A 401 12.65 -10.15 8.53
C VAL A 401 12.50 -9.68 7.09
N GLU A 402 11.77 -10.42 6.28
CA GLU A 402 11.34 -9.98 4.95
C GLU A 402 10.07 -9.14 5.09
N ILE A 403 10.23 -7.81 4.98
CA ILE A 403 9.10 -6.90 5.06
C ILE A 403 8.40 -6.87 3.70
N GLN A 404 7.14 -7.28 3.68
CA GLN A 404 6.33 -7.25 2.48
C GLN A 404 6.06 -5.81 2.03
N PRO A 405 6.12 -5.48 0.72
CA PRO A 405 5.87 -4.14 0.20
C PRO A 405 4.53 -3.55 0.65
N GLN A 406 3.49 -4.38 0.75
CA GLN A 406 2.15 -3.98 1.21
C GLN A 406 2.16 -3.44 2.65
N LEU A 407 2.99 -4.01 3.52
CA LEU A 407 3.14 -3.54 4.91
C LEU A 407 3.85 -2.18 4.99
N VAL A 408 4.78 -1.92 4.07
CA VAL A 408 5.44 -0.61 3.96
C VAL A 408 4.44 0.45 3.48
N LEU A 409 3.61 0.12 2.49
CA LEU A 409 2.53 0.99 2.03
C LEU A 409 1.51 1.27 3.14
N LEU A 410 1.14 0.23 3.89
CA LEU A 410 0.24 0.34 5.04
C LEU A 410 0.81 1.27 6.11
N GLN A 411 2.09 1.10 6.47
CA GLN A 411 2.78 1.92 7.45
C GLN A 411 2.86 3.40 7.01
N LYS A 412 3.19 3.66 5.73
CA LYS A 412 3.19 5.02 5.14
C LYS A 412 1.81 5.66 5.25
N THR A 413 0.77 4.93 4.85
CA THR A 413 -0.61 5.43 4.87
C THR A 413 -1.09 5.71 6.29
N LEU A 414 -0.75 4.82 7.22
CA LEU A 414 -1.07 5.00 8.62
C LEU A 414 -0.42 6.26 9.22
N LEU A 415 0.86 6.54 8.89
CA LEU A 415 1.53 7.77 9.28
C LEU A 415 0.85 9.01 8.71
N ASN A 416 0.43 8.98 7.44
CA ASN A 416 -0.26 10.08 6.80
C ASN A 416 -1.61 10.36 7.45
N ILE A 417 -2.41 9.31 7.71
CA ILE A 417 -3.72 9.41 8.36
C ILE A 417 -3.59 9.90 9.82
N GLU A 418 -2.59 9.39 10.53
CA GLU A 418 -2.30 9.83 11.89
C GLU A 418 -1.88 11.30 11.91
N GLY A 419 -0.97 11.72 11.01
CA GLY A 419 -0.54 13.11 10.89
C GLY A 419 -1.70 14.04 10.55
N LEU A 420 -2.50 13.68 9.56
CA LEU A 420 -3.70 14.43 9.16
C LEU A 420 -4.73 14.48 10.29
N GLY A 421 -4.98 13.34 10.95
CA GLY A 421 -5.93 13.27 12.05
C GLY A 421 -5.55 14.20 13.21
N ARG A 422 -4.27 14.29 13.56
CA ARG A 422 -3.76 15.20 14.61
C ARG A 422 -3.76 16.67 14.18
N GLU A 423 -3.60 16.96 12.88
CA GLU A 423 -3.74 18.32 12.35
C GLU A 423 -5.20 18.82 12.45
N LEU A 424 -6.15 17.91 12.21
CA LEU A 424 -7.59 18.20 12.30
C LEU A 424 -8.08 18.27 13.76
N ASP A 425 -7.70 17.27 14.57
CA ASP A 425 -8.05 17.17 15.99
C ASP A 425 -6.81 16.74 16.80
N PRO A 426 -6.12 17.68 17.47
CA PRO A 426 -4.94 17.38 18.29
C PRO A 426 -5.21 16.40 19.45
N ASP A 427 -6.46 16.26 19.88
CA ASP A 427 -6.88 15.33 20.92
C ASP A 427 -7.36 13.99 20.38
N LEU A 428 -7.24 13.76 19.06
CA LEU A 428 -7.64 12.50 18.44
C LEU A 428 -6.88 11.33 19.06
N ASP A 429 -7.64 10.45 19.71
CA ASP A 429 -7.15 9.14 20.13
C ASP A 429 -7.47 8.11 19.03
N LEU A 430 -6.46 7.83 18.23
CA LEU A 430 -6.53 6.86 17.13
C LEU A 430 -6.96 5.47 17.65
N TRP A 431 -6.58 5.15 18.90
CA TRP A 431 -6.80 3.87 19.52
C TRP A 431 -8.22 3.66 19.99
N THR A 432 -8.77 4.66 20.67
CA THR A 432 -10.17 4.63 21.08
C THR A 432 -11.08 4.52 19.86
N THR A 433 -10.66 5.09 18.73
CA THR A 433 -11.41 4.99 17.46
C THR A 433 -11.22 3.63 16.77
N ALA A 434 -9.99 3.08 16.77
CA ALA A 434 -9.66 1.85 16.06
C ALA A 434 -10.07 0.57 16.81
N LYS A 435 -9.93 0.55 18.14
CA LYS A 435 -10.16 -0.63 18.98
C LYS A 435 -11.54 -1.27 18.79
N PRO A 436 -12.66 -0.54 18.87
CA PRO A 436 -14.00 -1.12 18.68
C PRO A 436 -14.19 -1.69 17.28
N PHE A 437 -13.50 -1.12 16.28
CA PHE A 437 -13.53 -1.60 14.92
C PHE A 437 -12.79 -2.95 14.79
N LEU A 438 -11.58 -3.03 15.33
CA LEU A 438 -10.78 -4.25 15.33
C LEU A 438 -11.44 -5.38 16.12
N GLU A 439 -12.02 -5.08 17.28
CA GLU A 439 -12.75 -6.06 18.09
C GLU A 439 -14.00 -6.60 17.40
N ARG A 440 -14.78 -5.74 16.73
CA ARG A 440 -15.95 -6.16 15.94
C ARG A 440 -15.51 -7.02 14.76
N TRP A 441 -14.53 -6.57 14.01
CA TRP A 441 -14.02 -7.31 12.85
C TRP A 441 -13.51 -8.71 13.27
N MET A 442 -12.77 -8.81 14.38
CA MET A 442 -12.34 -10.11 14.91
C MET A 442 -13.50 -11.01 15.32
N ASN A 443 -14.48 -10.46 16.01
CA ASN A 443 -15.66 -11.23 16.42
C ASN A 443 -16.45 -11.75 15.19
N GLU A 444 -16.49 -10.96 14.12
CA GLU A 444 -17.10 -11.35 12.85
C GLU A 444 -16.29 -12.43 12.12
N GLN A 445 -14.95 -12.37 12.17
CA GLN A 445 -14.07 -13.33 11.47
C GLN A 445 -13.84 -14.64 12.24
N VAL A 446 -13.83 -14.62 13.56
CA VAL A 446 -13.56 -15.78 14.43
C VAL A 446 -14.86 -16.42 14.94
N GLY A 447 -16.00 -15.74 14.81
CA GLY A 447 -17.30 -16.20 15.26
C GLY A 447 -17.83 -17.41 14.49
N TRP A 448 -18.73 -18.20 15.11
CA TRP A 448 -19.42 -19.34 14.49
C TRP A 448 -20.09 -18.99 13.16
N ARG A 449 -20.58 -17.77 13.01
CA ARG A 449 -21.17 -17.27 11.76
C ARG A 449 -20.15 -17.22 10.62
N ALA A 450 -18.96 -16.69 10.89
CA ALA A 450 -17.88 -16.63 9.90
C ALA A 450 -17.43 -18.04 9.46
N PHE A 451 -17.36 -18.99 10.40
CA PHE A 451 -17.09 -20.39 10.08
C PHE A 451 -18.18 -20.98 9.17
N ALA A 452 -19.46 -20.74 9.50
CA ALA A 452 -20.58 -21.21 8.70
C ALA A 452 -20.63 -20.58 7.30
N ASP A 453 -20.30 -19.28 7.18
CA ASP A 453 -20.29 -18.57 5.90
C ASP A 453 -19.10 -18.97 5.03
N ARG A 454 -17.92 -19.16 5.61
CA ARG A 454 -16.74 -19.75 4.92
C ARG A 454 -17.04 -21.17 4.45
N PHE A 455 -17.66 -21.99 5.30
CA PHE A 455 -18.04 -23.35 4.93
C PHE A 455 -19.07 -23.36 3.79
N LYS A 456 -20.07 -22.46 3.82
CA LYS A 456 -21.03 -22.31 2.71
C LYS A 456 -20.39 -21.83 1.42
N ALA A 457 -19.47 -20.89 1.50
CA ALA A 457 -18.75 -20.35 0.34
C ALA A 457 -17.83 -21.40 -0.30
N GLU A 458 -17.19 -22.25 0.52
CA GLU A 458 -16.28 -23.30 0.05
C GLU A 458 -17.00 -24.64 -0.21
N ALA A 459 -18.19 -24.85 0.33
CA ALA A 459 -18.96 -26.07 0.14
C ALA A 459 -19.12 -26.51 -1.33
N PRO A 460 -19.38 -25.61 -2.32
CA PRO A 460 -19.41 -26.00 -3.72
C PRO A 460 -18.06 -26.54 -4.23
N ARG A 461 -16.96 -26.01 -3.72
CA ARG A 461 -15.60 -26.43 -4.09
C ARG A 461 -15.26 -27.80 -3.50
N TYR A 462 -15.68 -28.07 -2.26
CA TYR A 462 -15.52 -29.37 -1.62
C TYR A 462 -16.51 -30.41 -2.17
N ALA A 463 -17.70 -29.98 -2.59
CA ALA A 463 -18.69 -30.89 -3.22
C ALA A 463 -18.16 -31.53 -4.51
N HIS A 464 -17.30 -30.83 -5.26
CA HIS A 464 -16.62 -31.40 -6.44
C HIS A 464 -15.55 -32.42 -6.08
N LEU A 465 -14.92 -32.31 -4.89
CA LEU A 465 -13.89 -33.24 -4.42
C LEU A 465 -14.47 -34.50 -3.74
N LEU A 466 -15.73 -34.43 -3.24
CA LEU A 466 -16.40 -35.56 -2.58
C LEU A 466 -16.42 -36.84 -3.43
N PRO A 467 -16.74 -36.81 -4.74
CA PRO A 467 -16.70 -38.01 -5.58
C PRO A 467 -15.28 -38.56 -5.81
N GLU A 468 -14.25 -37.72 -5.68
CA GLU A 468 -12.85 -38.11 -5.89
C GLU A 468 -12.17 -38.61 -4.59
N LEU A 469 -12.73 -38.30 -3.41
CA LEU A 469 -12.18 -38.71 -2.13
C LEU A 469 -11.89 -40.22 -2.03
N PRO A 470 -12.78 -41.14 -2.45
CA PRO A 470 -12.47 -42.58 -2.41
C PRO A 470 -11.27 -42.93 -3.27
N ARG A 471 -11.09 -42.28 -4.43
CA ARG A 471 -9.94 -42.49 -5.32
C ARG A 471 -8.65 -41.94 -4.74
N LEU A 472 -8.70 -40.73 -4.11
CA LEU A 472 -7.55 -40.11 -3.46
C LEU A 472 -7.11 -40.90 -2.23
N VAL A 473 -8.04 -41.37 -1.42
CA VAL A 473 -7.77 -42.24 -0.26
C VAL A 473 -7.17 -43.59 -0.74
N HIS A 474 -7.73 -44.18 -1.79
CA HIS A 474 -7.18 -45.42 -2.35
C HIS A 474 -5.79 -45.23 -2.96
N ALA A 475 -5.53 -44.10 -3.63
CA ALA A 475 -4.21 -43.75 -4.15
C ALA A 475 -3.19 -43.47 -3.03
N ALA A 476 -3.61 -42.82 -1.95
CA ALA A 476 -2.77 -42.56 -0.78
C ALA A 476 -2.42 -43.87 -0.05
N LEU A 477 -3.37 -44.79 0.06
CA LEU A 477 -3.14 -46.12 0.66
C LEU A 477 -2.28 -47.04 -0.21
N LYS A 478 -2.23 -46.81 -1.52
CA LYS A 478 -1.38 -47.59 -2.46
C LYS A 478 0.04 -47.07 -2.61
N ARG A 479 0.36 -45.87 -2.15
CA ARG A 479 1.75 -45.39 -2.12
C ARG A 479 2.51 -46.17 -1.05
N PRO A 480 3.62 -46.83 -1.40
CA PRO A 480 4.45 -47.48 -0.39
C PRO A 480 4.95 -46.36 0.55
N PRO A 481 4.91 -46.58 1.87
CA PRO A 481 5.37 -45.58 2.81
C PRO A 481 6.86 -45.35 2.61
N GLU A 482 7.26 -44.14 2.26
CA GLU A 482 8.63 -43.70 2.52
C GLU A 482 8.82 -43.80 4.05
N ARG A 483 9.67 -44.74 4.43
CA ARG A 483 9.87 -45.14 5.82
C ARG A 483 10.72 -44.10 6.53
N ASP A 484 10.10 -43.03 6.98
CA ASP A 484 10.67 -42.26 8.09
C ASP A 484 9.85 -42.58 9.36
N PRO A 485 10.40 -43.39 10.29
CA PRO A 485 9.70 -43.78 11.50
C PRO A 485 9.27 -42.61 12.37
N ALA A 486 9.95 -41.46 12.28
CA ALA A 486 9.66 -40.27 13.04
C ALA A 486 8.34 -39.62 12.57
N VAL A 487 8.09 -39.56 11.26
CA VAL A 487 6.85 -39.01 10.70
C VAL A 487 5.64 -39.88 11.03
N LEU A 488 5.82 -41.23 11.02
CA LEU A 488 4.75 -42.15 11.39
C LEU A 488 4.38 -42.05 12.88
N LEU A 489 5.36 -41.87 13.76
CA LEU A 489 5.15 -41.70 15.19
C LEU A 489 4.49 -40.34 15.49
N ALA A 490 4.86 -39.29 14.79
CA ALA A 490 4.22 -37.97 14.91
C ALA A 490 2.76 -37.99 14.47
N LEU A 491 2.45 -38.61 13.31
CA LEU A 491 1.08 -38.80 12.81
C LEU A 491 0.23 -39.65 13.76
N LEU A 492 0.77 -40.74 14.33
CA LEU A 492 0.08 -41.57 15.32
C LEU A 492 -0.19 -40.80 16.63
N ALA A 493 0.72 -39.92 17.06
CA ALA A 493 0.54 -39.08 18.23
C ALA A 493 -0.57 -38.04 18.00
N GLU A 494 -0.59 -37.43 16.81
CA GLU A 494 -1.61 -36.44 16.42
C GLU A 494 -3.00 -37.08 16.28
N GLN A 495 -3.06 -38.25 15.67
CA GLN A 495 -4.30 -39.03 15.56
C GLN A 495 -4.85 -39.44 16.93
N ARG A 496 -4.00 -39.84 17.89
CA ARG A 496 -4.43 -40.13 19.28
C ARG A 496 -4.93 -38.89 19.98
N ARG A 497 -4.33 -37.74 19.74
CA ARG A 497 -4.78 -36.44 20.30
C ARG A 497 -6.15 -36.04 19.74
N THR A 498 -6.35 -36.17 18.44
CA THR A 498 -7.60 -35.85 17.76
C THR A 498 -8.74 -36.80 18.18
N ASN A 499 -8.46 -38.10 18.30
CA ASN A 499 -9.43 -39.07 18.81
C ASN A 499 -9.83 -38.80 20.27
N ARG A 500 -8.90 -38.38 21.13
CA ARG A 500 -9.23 -38.00 22.52
C ARG A 500 -10.11 -36.77 22.58
N LEU A 501 -9.86 -35.77 21.71
CA LEU A 501 -10.68 -34.56 21.63
C LEU A 501 -12.08 -34.88 21.10
N LEU A 502 -12.20 -35.72 20.08
CA LEU A 502 -13.48 -36.20 19.57
C LEU A 502 -14.26 -36.99 20.62
N GLN A 503 -13.60 -37.90 21.37
CA GLN A 503 -14.22 -38.61 22.46
C GLN A 503 -14.68 -37.67 23.57
N ALA A 504 -13.86 -36.68 23.95
CA ALA A 504 -14.25 -35.67 24.96
C ALA A 504 -15.45 -34.83 24.51
N LEU A 505 -15.51 -34.48 23.21
CA LEU A 505 -16.66 -33.77 22.63
C LEU A 505 -17.94 -34.63 22.65
N VAL A 506 -17.83 -35.89 22.26
CA VAL A 506 -18.98 -36.83 22.29
C VAL A 506 -19.49 -37.06 23.72
N TRP A 507 -18.59 -37.28 24.67
CA TRP A 507 -18.96 -37.45 26.08
C TRP A 507 -19.50 -36.16 26.69
N GLY A 508 -18.94 -35.00 26.32
CA GLY A 508 -19.46 -33.69 26.74
C GLY A 508 -20.87 -33.42 26.19
N ALA A 509 -21.12 -33.73 24.92
CA ALA A 509 -22.45 -33.59 24.32
C ALA A 509 -23.48 -34.55 24.94
N LEU A 510 -23.08 -35.81 25.18
CA LEU A 510 -23.93 -36.79 25.87
C LEU A 510 -24.24 -36.35 27.31
N GLY A 511 -23.26 -35.88 28.06
CA GLY A 511 -23.44 -35.36 29.41
C GLY A 511 -24.34 -34.12 29.45
N PHE A 512 -24.20 -33.22 28.47
CA PHE A 512 -25.08 -32.05 28.34
C PHE A 512 -26.54 -32.44 28.02
N LEU A 513 -26.73 -33.38 27.09
CA LEU A 513 -28.08 -33.89 26.76
C LEU A 513 -28.74 -34.60 27.94
N LEU A 514 -27.95 -35.41 28.68
CA LEU A 514 -28.43 -36.08 29.88
C LEU A 514 -28.79 -35.07 30.97
N GLY A 515 -27.97 -34.04 31.17
CA GLY A 515 -28.25 -32.94 32.07
C GLY A 515 -29.53 -32.17 31.75
N MET A 516 -29.76 -31.90 30.44
CA MET A 516 -31.03 -31.30 29.98
C MET A 516 -32.26 -32.17 30.23
N VAL A 517 -32.14 -33.48 30.01
CA VAL A 517 -33.26 -34.43 30.25
C VAL A 517 -33.55 -34.51 31.75
N LEU A 518 -32.55 -34.59 32.62
CA LEU A 518 -32.70 -34.59 34.05
C LEU A 518 -33.25 -33.26 34.59
N ALA A 519 -32.78 -32.13 34.08
CA ALA A 519 -33.31 -30.82 34.46
C ALA A 519 -34.77 -30.65 34.04
N ARG A 520 -35.16 -31.20 32.89
CA ARG A 520 -36.54 -31.20 32.46
C ARG A 520 -37.46 -32.11 33.30
N ALA A 521 -36.94 -33.26 33.74
CA ALA A 521 -37.66 -34.17 34.68
C ALA A 521 -37.82 -33.58 36.08
N TRP A 522 -36.97 -32.66 36.49
CA TRP A 522 -37.04 -31.98 37.81
C TRP A 522 -37.92 -30.72 37.78
N LEU A 523 -38.18 -30.14 36.59
CA LEU A 523 -38.97 -28.92 36.41
C LEU A 523 -40.44 -29.21 36.00
N THR A 524 -40.81 -30.47 35.81
CA THR A 524 -42.23 -30.88 35.65
C THR A 524 -42.75 -31.46 36.94
N PRO A 525 -43.73 -30.79 37.60
CA PRO A 525 -44.36 -31.27 38.83
C PRO A 525 -45.17 -32.55 38.65
#